data_5b5fa7fa74389c259a3a333275682ea4
#
_entry.id   5b5fa7fa74389c259a3a333275682ea4
#
_cell.length_a   1.000
_cell.length_b   1.000
_cell.length_c   1.000
_cell.angle_alpha   90.00
_cell.angle_beta   90.00
_cell.angle_gamma   90.00
#
_symmetry.space_group_name_H-M   'P 1'
#
loop_
_entity.id
_entity.type
_entity.pdbx_description
1 polymer ?
#
loop_
_entity_poly.entity_id
_entity_poly.type
_entity_poly.pdbx_seq_one_letter_code
_entity_poly.pdbx_strand_id
1 'polypeptide(L)'
;YSYIHDVYDKMPKVFSTLNVWPKSTKIKCWYCMFSFEGEPITIPKNVSYTPNGKIYDIHGTFCSFNCAKAYLDTTNIEQKWEKYEMLKMLYFIFYGKKIKDITPSPNRYDMEQYGGHVSESTYKENLLKINYK
;
A
#
# COMPACT_ATOMS: atom_id res chain seq x y z
N TYR A 1 22.24 7.52 11.66
CA TYR A 1 21.23 8.44 11.15
C TYR A 1 20.03 7.71 10.55
N SER A 2 20.21 6.44 10.35
CA SER A 2 19.17 5.59 9.76
C SER A 2 17.91 5.52 10.62
N TYR A 3 18.05 5.55 11.93
CA TYR A 3 16.90 5.42 12.83
C TYR A 3 15.91 6.59 12.71
N ILE A 4 16.39 7.76 12.33
CA ILE A 4 15.51 8.92 12.19
C ILE A 4 14.58 8.77 11.00
N HIS A 5 14.84 7.78 10.15
CA HIS A 5 14.02 7.50 8.98
C HIS A 5 13.08 6.32 9.17
N ASP A 6 13.00 5.79 10.40
CA ASP A 6 12.06 4.70 10.70
C ASP A 6 10.61 5.19 10.70
N VAL A 7 10.39 6.46 11.02
CA VAL A 7 9.06 7.08 10.98
C VAL A 7 9.10 8.26 10.02
N TYR A 8 8.22 8.27 9.05
CA TYR A 8 8.20 9.29 8.00
C TYR A 8 6.92 10.09 8.03
N ASP A 9 7.04 11.41 7.94
CA ASP A 9 5.91 12.31 7.72
C ASP A 9 5.51 12.31 6.24
N LYS A 10 6.48 12.02 5.37
CA LYS A 10 6.28 11.90 3.92
C LYS A 10 6.94 10.63 3.43
N MET A 11 6.30 9.95 2.50
CA MET A 11 6.92 8.80 1.86
C MET A 11 7.99 9.26 0.88
N PRO A 12 9.10 8.54 0.76
CA PRO A 12 10.05 8.83 -0.30
C PRO A 12 9.37 8.61 -1.65
N LYS A 13 9.75 9.42 -2.64
CA LYS A 13 9.17 9.30 -3.98
C LYS A 13 9.68 8.08 -4.73
N VAL A 14 10.85 7.59 -4.33
CA VAL A 14 11.50 6.46 -4.98
C VAL A 14 12.08 5.53 -3.93
N PHE A 15 12.24 4.26 -4.30
CA PHE A 15 13.00 3.33 -3.48
C PHE A 15 13.72 2.32 -4.38
N SER A 16 14.79 1.74 -3.87
CA SER A 16 15.56 0.76 -4.61
C SER A 16 15.64 -0.59 -3.92
N THR A 17 15.59 -0.61 -2.60
CA THR A 17 15.67 -1.86 -1.82
C THR A 17 14.79 -1.75 -0.59
N LEU A 18 14.49 -2.91 0.02
CA LEU A 18 13.76 -2.94 1.28
C LEU A 18 14.57 -2.34 2.43
N ASN A 19 15.90 -2.28 2.31
CA ASN A 19 16.73 -1.73 3.38
C ASN A 19 16.48 -0.26 3.64
N VAL A 20 16.00 0.47 2.62
CA VAL A 20 15.68 1.90 2.75
C VAL A 20 14.20 2.12 2.92
N TRP A 21 13.42 1.06 3.04
CA TRP A 21 11.96 1.18 3.19
C TRP A 21 11.60 1.70 4.58
N PRO A 22 10.66 2.63 4.68
CA PRO A 22 10.23 3.14 5.99
C PRO A 22 9.68 2.03 6.87
N LYS A 23 9.99 2.07 8.14
CA LYS A 23 9.44 1.12 9.12
C LYS A 23 8.06 1.53 9.58
N SER A 24 7.77 2.82 9.56
CA SER A 24 6.45 3.33 9.93
C SER A 24 6.27 4.72 9.33
N THR A 25 5.04 5.22 9.38
CA THR A 25 4.74 6.55 8.86
C THR A 25 3.58 7.16 9.65
N LYS A 26 3.53 8.48 9.71
CA LYS A 26 2.40 9.22 10.27
C LYS A 26 1.32 9.48 9.23
N ILE A 27 1.59 9.17 7.97
CA ILE A 27 0.63 9.35 6.89
C ILE A 27 -0.45 8.29 7.03
N LYS A 28 -1.70 8.70 6.93
CA LYS A 28 -2.82 7.77 6.98
C LYS A 28 -2.94 7.02 5.66
N CYS A 29 -3.52 5.83 5.72
CA CYS A 29 -3.79 5.04 4.52
C CYS A 29 -4.68 5.85 3.56
N TRP A 30 -4.28 5.90 2.30
CA TRP A 30 -5.02 6.67 1.29
C TRP A 30 -6.38 6.07 0.96
N TYR A 31 -6.60 4.80 1.31
CA TYR A 31 -7.89 4.18 1.02
C TYR A 31 -8.81 4.13 2.23
N CYS A 32 -8.40 3.48 3.32
CA CYS A 32 -9.28 3.35 4.48
C CYS A 32 -9.26 4.57 5.39
N MET A 33 -8.28 5.45 5.23
CA MET A 33 -8.15 6.71 5.96
C MET A 33 -7.83 6.56 7.44
N PHE A 34 -7.41 5.36 7.85
CA PHE A 34 -6.99 5.12 9.23
C PHE A 34 -5.49 5.24 9.37
N SER A 35 -5.07 5.65 10.57
CA SER A 35 -3.66 5.51 10.96
C SER A 35 -3.36 4.03 11.13
N PHE A 36 -2.12 3.64 10.91
CA PHE A 36 -1.72 2.24 11.00
C PHE A 36 -0.30 2.12 11.51
N GLU A 37 0.03 0.94 12.01
CA GLU A 37 1.37 0.61 12.44
C GLU A 37 2.03 -0.27 11.39
N GLY A 38 3.35 -0.32 11.41
CA GLY A 38 4.12 -1.16 10.51
C GLY A 38 4.51 -0.45 9.24
N GLU A 39 5.11 -1.21 8.34
CA GLU A 39 5.66 -0.68 7.11
C GLU A 39 4.55 -0.25 6.16
N PRO A 40 4.64 0.99 5.62
CA PRO A 40 3.66 1.42 4.64
C PRO A 40 3.84 0.70 3.31
N ILE A 41 2.74 0.50 2.62
CA ILE A 41 2.73 -0.08 1.28
C ILE A 41 2.44 1.03 0.29
N THR A 42 3.03 0.96 -0.89
CA THR A 42 2.80 1.93 -1.96
C THR A 42 2.53 1.20 -3.27
N ILE A 43 2.07 1.95 -4.25
CA ILE A 43 1.88 1.42 -5.60
C ILE A 43 3.07 1.87 -6.45
N PRO A 44 3.94 0.94 -6.89
CA PRO A 44 5.01 1.30 -7.82
C PRO A 44 4.38 1.71 -9.15
N LYS A 45 4.77 2.87 -9.68
CA LYS A 45 4.19 3.36 -10.93
C LYS A 45 5.16 3.33 -12.10
N ASN A 46 6.45 3.40 -11.84
CA ASN A 46 7.47 3.33 -12.88
C ASN A 46 8.71 2.67 -12.31
N VAL A 47 9.49 2.05 -13.19
CA VAL A 47 10.78 1.52 -12.80
C VAL A 47 11.84 2.13 -13.74
N SER A 48 12.93 2.59 -13.14
CA SER A 48 14.09 3.10 -13.87
C SER A 48 15.28 2.20 -13.60
N TYR A 49 16.12 1.99 -14.60
CA TYR A 49 17.29 1.14 -14.46
C TYR A 49 18.53 2.03 -14.39
N THR A 50 19.32 1.81 -13.35
CA THR A 50 20.56 2.57 -13.14
C THR A 50 21.72 1.58 -13.04
N PRO A 51 22.98 2.07 -13.14
CA PRO A 51 24.13 1.17 -12.92
C PRO A 51 24.12 0.49 -11.56
N ASN A 52 23.44 1.09 -10.57
CA ASN A 52 23.37 0.56 -9.21
C ASN A 52 22.12 -0.28 -8.96
N GLY A 53 21.29 -0.49 -9.98
CA GLY A 53 20.08 -1.31 -9.85
C GLY A 53 18.82 -0.58 -10.28
N LYS A 54 17.69 -1.09 -9.84
CA LYS A 54 16.38 -0.55 -10.19
C LYS A 54 15.95 0.53 -9.20
N ILE A 55 15.28 1.56 -9.69
CA ILE A 55 14.67 2.60 -8.89
C ILE A 55 13.19 2.64 -9.24
N TYR A 56 12.33 2.61 -8.25
CA TYR A 56 10.88 2.62 -8.42
C TYR A 56 10.30 3.96 -7.99
N ASP A 57 9.54 4.59 -8.88
CA ASP A 57 8.68 5.71 -8.50
C ASP A 57 7.43 5.12 -7.85
N ILE A 58 6.95 5.76 -6.80
CA ILE A 58 5.83 5.22 -6.03
C ILE A 58 4.70 6.22 -5.94
N HIS A 59 3.50 5.70 -5.69
CA HIS A 59 2.28 6.50 -5.60
C HIS A 59 1.46 6.03 -4.41
N GLY A 60 1.16 6.95 -3.53
CA GLY A 60 0.27 6.69 -2.40
C GLY A 60 0.92 6.02 -1.22
N THR A 61 0.17 5.93 -0.16
CA THR A 61 0.56 5.28 1.09
C THR A 61 -0.63 4.46 1.57
N PHE A 62 -0.40 3.19 1.87
CA PHE A 62 -1.47 2.27 2.23
C PHE A 62 -1.04 1.42 3.40
N CYS A 63 -2.00 1.05 4.24
CA CYS A 63 -1.72 0.19 5.39
C CYS A 63 -1.47 -1.27 4.98
N SER A 64 -1.89 -1.66 3.78
CA SER A 64 -1.78 -3.03 3.33
C SER A 64 -1.87 -3.09 1.81
N PHE A 65 -1.47 -4.24 1.23
CA PHE A 65 -1.66 -4.49 -0.19
C PHE A 65 -3.14 -4.51 -0.56
N ASN A 66 -4.00 -4.89 0.37
CA ASN A 66 -5.44 -4.95 0.14
C ASN A 66 -6.01 -3.55 -0.11
N CYS A 67 -5.60 -2.57 0.69
CA CYS A 67 -6.02 -1.18 0.49
C CYS A 67 -5.44 -0.59 -0.80
N ALA A 68 -4.19 -0.94 -1.14
CA ALA A 68 -3.59 -0.51 -2.39
C ALA A 68 -4.37 -1.03 -3.59
N LYS A 69 -4.76 -2.31 -3.56
CA LYS A 69 -5.55 -2.91 -4.63
C LYS A 69 -6.93 -2.25 -4.74
N ALA A 70 -7.60 -2.02 -3.60
CA ALA A 70 -8.89 -1.35 -3.59
C ALA A 70 -8.79 0.07 -4.17
N TYR A 71 -7.72 0.77 -3.87
CA TYR A 71 -7.48 2.10 -4.42
C TYR A 71 -7.31 2.03 -5.95
N LEU A 72 -6.56 1.06 -6.45
CA LEU A 72 -6.41 0.85 -7.89
C LEU A 72 -7.74 0.58 -8.55
N ASP A 73 -8.58 -0.27 -7.92
CA ASP A 73 -9.87 -0.66 -8.50
C ASP A 73 -10.87 0.49 -8.58
N THR A 74 -10.79 1.42 -7.61
CA THR A 74 -11.80 2.47 -7.47
C THR A 74 -11.35 3.83 -7.99
N THR A 75 -10.09 3.96 -8.38
CA THR A 75 -9.53 5.22 -8.85
C THR A 75 -9.21 5.12 -10.34
N ASN A 76 -9.47 6.21 -11.07
CA ASN A 76 -9.18 6.24 -12.49
C ASN A 76 -7.69 6.54 -12.73
N ILE A 77 -6.89 5.50 -12.66
CA ILE A 77 -5.43 5.59 -12.83
C ILE A 77 -5.06 5.04 -14.19
N GLU A 78 -4.18 5.74 -14.91
CA GLU A 78 -3.66 5.25 -16.18
C GLU A 78 -2.81 4.02 -16.00
N GLN A 79 -2.83 3.13 -16.98
CA GLN A 79 -2.03 1.90 -16.99
C GLN A 79 -2.27 1.06 -15.71
N LYS A 80 -3.54 0.90 -15.37
CA LYS A 80 -3.94 0.20 -14.14
C LYS A 80 -3.39 -1.22 -14.09
N TRP A 81 -3.38 -1.93 -15.21
CA TRP A 81 -2.91 -3.32 -15.25
C TRP A 81 -1.42 -3.42 -14.97
N GLU A 82 -0.63 -2.52 -15.56
CA GLU A 82 0.82 -2.49 -15.33
C GLU A 82 1.11 -2.17 -13.86
N LYS A 83 0.38 -1.23 -13.29
CA LYS A 83 0.56 -0.88 -11.87
C LYS A 83 0.18 -2.02 -10.96
N TYR A 84 -0.87 -2.77 -11.31
CA TYR A 84 -1.26 -3.94 -10.53
C TYR A 84 -0.18 -5.02 -10.58
N GLU A 85 0.40 -5.25 -11.74
CA GLU A 85 1.48 -6.23 -11.88
C GLU A 85 2.71 -5.80 -11.06
N MET A 86 3.02 -4.50 -11.02
CA MET A 86 4.10 -3.99 -10.21
C MET A 86 3.80 -4.10 -8.72
N LEU A 87 2.54 -3.93 -8.34
CA LEU A 87 2.12 -4.12 -6.95
C LEU A 87 2.29 -5.57 -6.51
N LYS A 88 1.94 -6.52 -7.36
CA LYS A 88 2.16 -7.94 -7.08
C LYS A 88 3.64 -8.28 -6.98
N MET A 89 4.47 -7.64 -7.79
CA MET A 89 5.92 -7.80 -7.69
C MET A 89 6.44 -7.29 -6.36
N LEU A 90 5.93 -6.14 -5.90
CA LEU A 90 6.29 -5.62 -4.58
C LEU A 90 5.87 -6.58 -3.48
N TYR A 91 4.70 -7.19 -3.61
CA TYR A 91 4.25 -8.23 -2.68
C TYR A 91 5.25 -9.37 -2.59
N PHE A 92 5.75 -9.82 -3.75
CA PHE A 92 6.76 -10.88 -3.80
C PHE A 92 8.04 -10.45 -3.08
N ILE A 93 8.47 -9.20 -3.28
CA ILE A 93 9.67 -8.67 -2.61
C ILE A 93 9.48 -8.66 -1.09
N PHE A 94 8.29 -8.28 -0.61
CA PHE A 94 8.01 -8.19 0.82
C PHE A 94 7.90 -9.56 1.49
N TYR A 95 7.25 -10.52 0.84
CA TYR A 95 6.87 -11.78 1.47
C TYR A 95 7.57 -13.01 0.90
N GLY A 96 8.33 -12.86 -0.17
CA GLY A 96 9.09 -13.96 -0.76
C GLY A 96 8.25 -15.01 -1.46
N LYS A 97 6.98 -14.73 -1.73
CA LYS A 97 6.11 -15.67 -2.44
C LYS A 97 5.25 -14.92 -3.44
N LYS A 98 4.98 -15.58 -4.57
CA LYS A 98 4.13 -15.01 -5.61
C LYS A 98 2.67 -15.11 -5.21
N ILE A 99 1.89 -14.10 -5.61
CA ILE A 99 0.45 -14.12 -5.40
C ILE A 99 -0.22 -13.95 -6.77
N LYS A 100 -1.28 -14.71 -6.99
CA LYS A 100 -2.01 -14.63 -8.25
C LYS A 100 -2.83 -13.35 -8.32
N ASP A 101 -3.59 -13.08 -7.26
CA ASP A 101 -4.41 -11.89 -7.16
C ASP A 101 -4.39 -11.37 -5.73
N ILE A 102 -4.40 -10.04 -5.60
CA ILE A 102 -4.50 -9.39 -4.30
C ILE A 102 -5.98 -9.10 -4.05
N THR A 103 -6.50 -9.60 -2.91
CA THR A 103 -7.88 -9.33 -2.52
C THR A 103 -8.01 -7.86 -2.11
N PRO A 104 -8.92 -7.09 -2.73
CA PRO A 104 -9.10 -5.71 -2.32
C PRO A 104 -9.75 -5.61 -0.95
N SER A 105 -9.46 -4.52 -0.25
CA SER A 105 -10.11 -4.21 1.02
C SER A 105 -11.61 -3.97 0.80
N PRO A 106 -12.43 -4.12 1.85
CA PRO A 106 -13.84 -3.76 1.77
C PRO A 106 -13.98 -2.31 1.34
N ASN A 107 -15.07 -2.00 0.64
CA ASN A 107 -15.31 -0.64 0.14
C ASN A 107 -15.40 0.33 1.34
N ARG A 108 -14.58 1.37 1.32
CA ARG A 108 -14.56 2.35 2.41
C ARG A 108 -15.88 3.09 2.56
N TYR A 109 -16.65 3.19 1.49
CA TYR A 109 -17.94 3.88 1.53
C TYR A 109 -19.03 3.09 2.25
N ASP A 110 -18.74 1.84 2.61
CA ASP A 110 -19.64 1.06 3.47
C ASP A 110 -19.58 1.53 4.93
N MET A 111 -18.57 2.28 5.30
CA MET A 111 -18.44 2.82 6.66
C MET A 111 -19.46 3.94 6.92
N GLU A 112 -19.93 4.00 8.17
CA GLU A 112 -20.90 5.00 8.59
C GLU A 112 -20.44 6.43 8.32
N GLN A 113 -19.16 6.69 8.49
CA GLN A 113 -18.62 8.04 8.27
C GLN A 113 -18.71 8.50 6.81
N TYR A 114 -18.97 7.58 5.89
CA TYR A 114 -19.17 7.88 4.48
C TYR A 114 -20.61 7.63 4.04
N GLY A 115 -21.52 7.43 5.00
CA GLY A 115 -22.93 7.22 4.70
C GLY A 115 -23.35 5.75 4.60
N GLY A 116 -22.45 4.83 4.86
CA GLY A 116 -22.75 3.40 4.85
C GLY A 116 -23.30 2.92 6.18
N HIS A 117 -23.30 1.60 6.36
CA HIS A 117 -23.90 0.97 7.55
C HIS A 117 -22.89 0.22 8.42
N VAL A 118 -21.62 0.22 8.07
CA VAL A 118 -20.59 -0.52 8.79
C VAL A 118 -19.81 0.44 9.70
N SER A 119 -19.69 0.08 10.97
CA SER A 119 -18.89 0.88 11.90
C SER A 119 -17.41 0.76 11.60
N GLU A 120 -16.63 1.74 12.06
CA GLU A 120 -15.18 1.70 11.88
C GLU A 120 -14.56 0.44 12.46
N SER A 121 -14.98 0.01 13.65
CA SER A 121 -14.43 -1.18 14.28
C SER A 121 -14.73 -2.42 13.46
N THR A 122 -15.93 -2.54 12.93
CA THR A 122 -16.30 -3.68 12.07
C THR A 122 -15.51 -3.68 10.78
N TYR A 123 -15.31 -2.49 10.18
CA TYR A 123 -14.50 -2.37 8.97
C TYR A 123 -13.07 -2.83 9.23
N LYS A 124 -12.47 -2.39 10.35
CA LYS A 124 -11.11 -2.78 10.71
C LYS A 124 -11.00 -4.29 10.93
N GLU A 125 -11.99 -4.90 11.57
CA GLU A 125 -12.00 -6.35 11.76
C GLU A 125 -12.06 -7.08 10.43
N ASN A 126 -12.89 -6.62 9.50
CA ASN A 126 -13.00 -7.23 8.18
C ASN A 126 -11.70 -7.07 7.39
N LEU A 127 -11.05 -5.91 7.53
CA LEU A 127 -9.78 -5.66 6.87
C LEU A 127 -8.68 -6.59 7.40
N LEU A 128 -8.64 -6.81 8.72
CA LEU A 128 -7.67 -7.72 9.32
C LEU A 128 -7.86 -9.15 8.85
N LYS A 129 -9.10 -9.59 8.67
CA LYS A 129 -9.38 -10.93 8.16
C LYS A 129 -8.82 -11.13 6.76
N ILE A 130 -8.90 -10.11 5.92
CA ILE A 130 -8.37 -10.16 4.55
C ILE A 130 -6.85 -10.16 4.58
N ASN A 131 -6.24 -9.39 5.47
CA ASN A 131 -4.79 -9.25 5.53
C ASN A 131 -4.04 -10.52 5.86
N TYR A 132 -4.72 -11.51 6.42
CA TYR A 132 -4.09 -12.81 6.70
C TYR A 132 -4.16 -13.77 5.54
N LYS A 133 -4.67 -13.33 4.41
CA LYS A 133 -4.71 -14.13 3.20
C LYS A 133 -3.44 -13.91 2.39
#